data_8af3e2818f823671037f16a4347ff0dd
#
_entry.id   8af3e2818f823671037f16a4347ff0dd
#
_cell.length_a   1.000
_cell.length_b   1.000
_cell.length_c   1.000
_cell.angle_alpha   90.00
_cell.angle_beta   90.00
_cell.angle_gamma   90.00
#
_symmetry.space_group_name_H-M   'P 1'
#
loop_
_entity.id
_entity.type
_entity.pdbx_description
1 polymer ?
#
loop_
_entity_poly.entity_id
_entity_poly.type
_entity_poly.pdbx_seq_one_letter_code
_entity_poly.pdbx_strand_id
1 'polypeptide(L)'
;MGRGVSACATCDGFFYREQPVCVIGGGNTAVEEALYLSNIASKVTLVHRRDKFKAEPILVDKLMEKVEEGKIELKTHFTLDEVLGDQSGVTGIRIKSTQDGHTEEVKLQGAFIA
;
A
#
# COMPACT_ATOMS: atom_id res chain seq x y z
N MET A 1 -13.79 6.79 6.97
CA MET A 1 -13.30 5.88 5.95
C MET A 1 -14.33 5.83 4.86
N GLY A 2 -14.32 4.91 3.99
CA GLY A 2 -15.20 4.88 2.85
C GLY A 2 -14.57 5.54 1.64
N ARG A 3 -15.20 5.40 0.48
CA ARG A 3 -14.75 5.93 -0.80
C ARG A 3 -13.30 5.59 -1.12
N GLY A 4 -12.85 4.38 -0.71
CA GLY A 4 -11.54 3.88 -1.07
C GLY A 4 -10.49 3.99 0.00
N VAL A 5 -10.80 4.52 1.19
CA VAL A 5 -9.86 4.55 2.31
C VAL A 5 -10.36 3.58 3.39
N SER A 6 -9.50 2.67 3.83
CA SER A 6 -9.87 1.65 4.81
C SER A 6 -8.71 1.38 5.78
N ALA A 7 -9.06 0.92 6.97
CA ALA A 7 -8.10 0.44 7.97
C ALA A 7 -8.12 -1.09 8.07
N CYS A 8 -8.91 -1.79 7.25
CA CYS A 8 -9.08 -3.23 7.36
C CYS A 8 -9.10 -3.88 5.98
N ALA A 9 -7.96 -4.47 5.58
CA ALA A 9 -7.86 -5.13 4.28
C ALA A 9 -8.75 -6.36 4.19
N THR A 10 -8.85 -7.15 5.27
CA THR A 10 -9.69 -8.34 5.27
C THR A 10 -11.18 -8.02 5.24
N CYS A 11 -11.56 -6.80 5.68
CA CYS A 11 -12.96 -6.36 5.63
C CYS A 11 -13.32 -5.85 4.24
N ASP A 12 -12.48 -5.01 3.66
CA ASP A 12 -12.82 -4.21 2.48
C ASP A 12 -12.05 -4.59 1.22
N GLY A 13 -11.01 -5.43 1.34
CA GLY A 13 -10.12 -5.72 0.20
C GLY A 13 -10.85 -6.32 -0.99
N PHE A 14 -11.87 -7.12 -0.77
CA PHE A 14 -12.63 -7.75 -1.84
C PHE A 14 -13.31 -6.74 -2.77
N PHE A 15 -13.66 -5.57 -2.26
CA PHE A 15 -14.24 -4.52 -3.09
C PHE A 15 -13.26 -3.96 -4.11
N TYR A 16 -11.96 -4.21 -3.90
CA TYR A 16 -10.90 -3.70 -4.78
C TYR A 16 -10.22 -4.80 -5.58
N ARG A 17 -10.89 -5.96 -5.74
CA ARG A 17 -10.31 -7.05 -6.52
C ARG A 17 -10.02 -6.58 -7.95
N GLU A 18 -8.85 -6.98 -8.44
CA GLU A 18 -8.37 -6.63 -9.77
C GLU A 18 -8.12 -5.14 -9.97
N GLN A 19 -8.02 -4.38 -8.88
CA GLN A 19 -7.74 -2.94 -8.93
C GLN A 19 -6.43 -2.65 -8.20
N PRO A 20 -5.72 -1.57 -8.58
CA PRO A 20 -4.50 -1.19 -7.88
C PRO A 20 -4.85 -0.52 -6.54
N VAL A 21 -4.12 -0.89 -5.50
CA VAL A 21 -4.32 -0.38 -4.14
C VAL A 21 -2.98 -0.08 -3.50
N CYS A 22 -2.99 0.62 -2.38
CA CYS A 22 -1.79 0.81 -1.57
C CYS A 22 -2.04 0.41 -0.12
N VAL A 23 -0.94 0.12 0.58
CA VAL A 23 -0.92 -0.07 2.03
C VAL A 23 0.11 0.90 2.58
N ILE A 24 -0.26 1.61 3.62
CA ILE A 24 0.62 2.58 4.28
C ILE A 24 1.02 2.01 5.63
N GLY A 25 2.31 1.72 5.80
CA GLY A 25 2.84 1.20 7.06
C GLY A 25 4.00 0.26 6.86
N GLY A 26 4.64 -0.17 7.94
CA GLY A 26 5.83 -1.02 7.88
C GLY A 26 5.93 -2.06 8.98
N GLY A 27 4.89 -2.25 9.79
CA GLY A 27 4.86 -3.29 10.81
C GLY A 27 4.23 -4.58 10.29
N ASN A 28 4.02 -5.54 11.19
CA ASN A 28 3.41 -6.82 10.84
C ASN A 28 2.08 -6.65 10.13
N THR A 29 1.21 -5.78 10.66
CA THR A 29 -0.11 -5.57 10.07
C THR A 29 -0.01 -5.09 8.63
N ALA A 30 0.86 -4.14 8.36
CA ALA A 30 1.02 -3.60 7.00
C ALA A 30 1.52 -4.68 6.04
N VAL A 31 2.51 -5.47 6.45
CA VAL A 31 3.05 -6.54 5.61
C VAL A 31 2.00 -7.62 5.37
N GLU A 32 1.27 -8.02 6.41
CA GLU A 32 0.21 -9.01 6.28
C GLU A 32 -0.89 -8.54 5.34
N GLU A 33 -1.30 -7.27 5.45
CA GLU A 33 -2.32 -6.70 4.58
C GLU A 33 -1.85 -6.63 3.14
N ALA A 34 -0.60 -6.23 2.92
CA ALA A 34 -0.05 -6.18 1.57
C ALA A 34 -0.02 -7.57 0.94
N LEU A 35 0.36 -8.59 1.70
CA LEU A 35 0.37 -9.96 1.22
C LEU A 35 -1.05 -10.44 0.88
N TYR A 36 -2.00 -10.17 1.75
CA TYR A 36 -3.40 -10.53 1.52
C TYR A 36 -3.92 -9.86 0.25
N LEU A 37 -3.72 -8.55 0.14
CA LEU A 37 -4.21 -7.79 -1.01
C LEU A 37 -3.51 -8.18 -2.31
N SER A 38 -2.27 -8.65 -2.26
CA SER A 38 -1.54 -9.06 -3.47
C SER A 38 -2.20 -10.23 -4.17
N ASN A 39 -3.06 -10.98 -3.48
CA ASN A 39 -3.78 -12.11 -4.07
C ASN A 39 -5.09 -11.70 -4.74
N ILE A 40 -5.60 -10.51 -4.47
CA ILE A 40 -6.89 -10.07 -4.97
C ILE A 40 -6.83 -8.79 -5.79
N ALA A 41 -5.94 -7.86 -5.44
CA ALA A 41 -5.76 -6.62 -6.20
C ALA A 41 -4.90 -6.86 -7.43
N SER A 42 -4.96 -5.94 -8.39
CA SER A 42 -4.10 -6.04 -9.57
C SER A 42 -2.65 -5.72 -9.23
N LYS A 43 -2.44 -4.80 -8.30
CA LYS A 43 -1.11 -4.42 -7.83
C LYS A 43 -1.24 -3.75 -6.48
N VAL A 44 -0.26 -3.99 -5.60
CA VAL A 44 -0.20 -3.36 -4.28
C VAL A 44 1.05 -2.50 -4.21
N THR A 45 0.89 -1.24 -3.84
CA THR A 45 2.02 -0.36 -3.52
C THR A 45 2.11 -0.27 -2.00
N LEU A 46 3.23 -0.72 -1.44
CA LEU A 46 3.47 -0.67 0.01
C LEU A 46 4.38 0.51 0.31
N VAL A 47 3.85 1.49 1.03
CA VAL A 47 4.55 2.73 1.35
C VAL A 47 5.04 2.66 2.78
N HIS A 48 6.35 2.83 2.97
CA HIS A 48 6.99 2.79 4.28
C HIS A 48 8.03 3.90 4.37
N ARG A 49 8.06 4.60 5.50
CA ARG A 49 8.96 5.74 5.69
C ARG A 49 10.42 5.34 5.93
N ARG A 50 10.69 4.07 6.21
CA ARG A 50 12.04 3.56 6.47
C ARG A 50 12.42 2.53 5.41
N ASP A 51 13.65 2.02 5.47
CA ASP A 51 14.13 0.98 4.55
C ASP A 51 13.90 -0.43 5.09
N LYS A 52 13.61 -0.56 6.38
CA LYS A 52 13.42 -1.86 7.01
C LYS A 52 12.02 -1.99 7.59
N PHE A 53 11.43 -3.17 7.43
CA PHE A 53 10.12 -3.47 7.94
C PHE A 53 10.21 -4.04 9.35
N LYS A 54 9.37 -3.56 10.25
CA LYS A 54 9.24 -4.09 11.61
C LYS A 54 8.24 -5.24 11.59
N ALA A 55 8.61 -6.33 10.95
CA ALA A 55 7.76 -7.50 10.76
C ALA A 55 8.57 -8.76 10.98
N GLU A 56 7.86 -9.87 11.20
CA GLU A 56 8.52 -11.16 11.37
C GLU A 56 9.31 -11.52 10.11
N PRO A 57 10.49 -12.13 10.24
CA PRO A 57 11.34 -12.46 9.08
C PRO A 57 10.62 -13.28 8.01
N ILE A 58 9.77 -14.23 8.41
CA ILE A 58 9.04 -15.04 7.43
C ILE A 58 8.07 -14.19 6.61
N LEU A 59 7.46 -13.18 7.22
CA LEU A 59 6.57 -12.27 6.50
C LEU A 59 7.33 -11.39 5.53
N VAL A 60 8.51 -10.92 5.93
CA VAL A 60 9.37 -10.12 5.05
C VAL A 60 9.83 -10.95 3.86
N ASP A 61 10.18 -12.22 4.09
CA ASP A 61 10.58 -13.12 3.00
C ASP A 61 9.45 -13.30 1.99
N LYS A 62 8.23 -13.51 2.47
CA LYS A 62 7.07 -13.63 1.59
C LYS A 62 6.78 -12.33 0.84
N LEU A 63 6.98 -11.20 1.52
CA LEU A 63 6.83 -9.89 0.90
C LEU A 63 7.79 -9.74 -0.27
N MET A 64 9.05 -10.10 -0.09
CA MET A 64 10.06 -9.95 -1.13
C MET A 64 9.79 -10.89 -2.31
N GLU A 65 9.22 -12.06 -2.08
CA GLU A 65 8.78 -12.93 -3.17
C GLU A 65 7.72 -12.24 -4.03
N LYS A 66 6.76 -11.58 -3.40
CA LYS A 66 5.71 -10.87 -4.13
C LYS A 66 6.25 -9.65 -4.87
N VAL A 67 7.27 -9.01 -4.33
CA VAL A 67 7.96 -7.91 -5.00
C VAL A 67 8.63 -8.42 -6.28
N GLU A 68 9.32 -9.55 -6.21
CA GLU A 68 9.95 -10.16 -7.39
C GLU A 68 8.94 -10.56 -8.45
N GLU A 69 7.76 -11.02 -8.04
CA GLU A 69 6.68 -11.38 -8.95
C GLU A 69 6.02 -10.15 -9.60
N GLY A 70 6.33 -8.95 -9.13
CA GLY A 70 5.72 -7.73 -9.65
C GLY A 70 4.34 -7.42 -9.10
N LYS A 71 3.88 -8.17 -8.11
CA LYS A 71 2.56 -7.95 -7.50
C LYS A 71 2.57 -6.87 -6.43
N ILE A 72 3.71 -6.66 -5.79
CA ILE A 72 3.90 -5.62 -4.79
C ILE A 72 5.05 -4.73 -5.22
N GLU A 73 4.83 -3.43 -5.18
CA GLU A 73 5.89 -2.44 -5.39
C GLU A 73 6.19 -1.77 -4.06
N LEU A 74 7.46 -1.71 -3.67
CA LEU A 74 7.88 -1.05 -2.43
C LEU A 74 8.22 0.40 -2.69
N LYS A 75 7.68 1.28 -1.85
CA LYS A 75 8.06 2.70 -1.82
C LYS A 75 8.61 2.99 -0.42
N THR A 76 9.90 2.69 -0.23
CA THR A 76 10.58 2.96 1.03
C THR A 76 11.09 4.40 1.06
N HIS A 77 11.24 4.95 2.26
CA HIS A 77 11.61 6.35 2.49
C HIS A 77 10.56 7.32 1.96
N PHE A 78 9.29 6.93 2.06
CA PHE A 78 8.15 7.77 1.69
C PHE A 78 7.10 7.78 2.78
N THR A 79 6.42 8.91 2.91
CA THR A 79 5.23 9.03 3.75
C THR A 79 4.05 9.39 2.86
N LEU A 80 2.85 9.08 3.35
CA LEU A 80 1.64 9.52 2.66
C LEU A 80 1.49 11.04 2.86
N ASP A 81 1.42 11.78 1.76
CA ASP A 81 1.21 13.22 1.81
C ASP A 81 -0.27 13.53 1.70
N GLU A 82 -0.94 12.93 0.72
CA GLU A 82 -2.38 13.17 0.53
C GLU A 82 -3.02 12.00 -0.21
N VAL A 83 -4.26 11.69 0.15
CA VAL A 83 -5.09 10.77 -0.64
C VAL A 83 -5.86 11.61 -1.63
N LEU A 84 -5.75 11.27 -2.91
CA LEU A 84 -6.37 12.01 -4.01
C LEU A 84 -7.65 11.32 -4.43
N GLY A 85 -8.65 12.10 -4.77
CA GLY A 85 -9.90 11.51 -5.18
C GLY A 85 -10.91 12.53 -5.66
N ASP A 86 -12.04 12.01 -6.09
CA ASP A 86 -13.17 12.80 -6.55
C ASP A 86 -14.46 12.23 -5.96
N GLN A 87 -15.61 12.59 -6.52
CA GLN A 87 -16.89 12.15 -6.00
C GLN A 87 -17.09 10.64 -6.10
N SER A 88 -16.40 9.98 -7.02
CA SER A 88 -16.52 8.52 -7.18
C SER A 88 -15.59 7.72 -6.27
N GLY A 89 -14.65 8.37 -5.59
CA GLY A 89 -13.75 7.72 -4.63
C GLY A 89 -12.29 8.08 -4.86
N VAL A 90 -11.39 7.22 -4.33
CA VAL A 90 -9.95 7.43 -4.43
C VAL A 90 -9.50 7.22 -5.87
N THR A 91 -8.70 8.15 -6.38
CA THR A 91 -8.09 8.06 -7.72
C THR A 91 -6.58 7.90 -7.64
N GLY A 92 -5.97 8.13 -6.48
CA GLY A 92 -4.54 7.98 -6.30
C GLY A 92 -4.10 8.47 -4.93
N ILE A 93 -2.78 8.46 -4.74
CA ILE A 93 -2.16 9.04 -3.55
C ILE A 93 -0.98 9.89 -3.99
N ARG A 94 -0.64 10.87 -3.17
CA ARG A 94 0.63 11.57 -3.27
C ARG A 94 1.49 11.16 -2.10
N ILE A 95 2.70 10.72 -2.39
CA ILE A 95 3.68 10.32 -1.37
C ILE A 95 4.85 11.29 -1.42
N LYS A 96 5.50 11.47 -0.28
CA LYS A 96 6.58 12.42 -0.13
C LYS A 96 7.83 11.71 0.39
N SER A 97 8.95 11.94 -0.27
CA SER A 97 10.23 11.36 0.13
C SER A 97 10.68 11.93 1.48
N THR A 98 11.12 11.06 2.37
CA THR A 98 11.71 11.47 3.66
C THR A 98 13.16 11.89 3.50
N GLN A 99 13.77 11.64 2.33
CA GLN A 99 15.18 11.94 2.09
C GLN A 99 15.39 13.32 1.50
N ASP A 100 14.63 13.68 0.47
CA ASP A 100 14.81 14.97 -0.22
C ASP A 100 13.52 15.78 -0.33
N GLY A 101 12.40 15.25 0.14
CA GLY A 101 11.13 15.96 0.14
C GLY A 101 10.39 16.01 -1.18
N HIS A 102 10.92 15.36 -2.23
CA HIS A 102 10.17 15.34 -3.49
C HIS A 102 8.89 14.51 -3.34
N THR A 103 7.92 14.78 -4.20
CA THR A 103 6.65 14.06 -4.18
C THR A 103 6.48 13.24 -5.44
N GLU A 104 5.71 12.15 -5.31
CA GLU A 104 5.31 11.30 -6.42
C GLU A 104 3.82 11.02 -6.27
N GLU A 105 3.14 10.87 -7.41
CA GLU A 105 1.74 10.48 -7.41
C GLU A 105 1.62 9.07 -7.96
N VAL A 106 0.79 8.25 -7.31
CA VAL A 106 0.55 6.87 -7.72
C VAL A 106 -0.95 6.73 -7.96
N LYS A 107 -1.31 6.30 -9.17
CA LYS A 107 -2.71 6.07 -9.52
C LYS A 107 -3.17 4.75 -8.94
N LEU A 108 -4.23 4.78 -8.15
CA LEU A 108 -4.80 3.60 -7.53
C LEU A 108 -6.23 3.91 -7.07
N GLN A 109 -6.94 2.89 -6.61
CA GLN A 109 -8.35 3.03 -6.30
C GLN A 109 -8.69 2.73 -4.86
N GLY A 110 -7.76 2.19 -4.09
CA GLY A 110 -7.99 1.93 -2.68
C GLY A 110 -6.74 2.18 -1.86
N ALA A 111 -6.89 2.76 -0.67
CA ALA A 111 -5.80 3.03 0.25
C ALA A 111 -6.11 2.39 1.60
N PHE A 112 -5.19 1.57 2.09
CA PHE A 112 -5.33 0.86 3.35
C PHE A 112 -4.27 1.38 4.31
N ILE A 113 -4.74 1.96 5.41
CA ILE A 113 -3.86 2.57 6.41
C ILE A 113 -3.68 1.55 7.53
N ALA A 114 -2.47 1.06 7.68
CA ALA A 114 -2.14 0.05 8.68
C ALA A 114 -1.48 0.66 9.91
#